data_a1cdb4eab97b3b1d66767b66de24b5fb
#
_entry.id   a1cdb4eab97b3b1d66767b66de24b5fb
#
_cell.length_a   1.000
_cell.length_b   1.000
_cell.length_c   1.000
_cell.angle_alpha   90.00
_cell.angle_beta   90.00
_cell.angle_gamma   90.00
#
_symmetry.space_group_name_H-M   'P 1'
#
loop_
_entity.id
_entity.type
_entity.pdbx_description
1 polymer ?
#
loop_
_entity_poly.entity_id
_entity_poly.type
_entity_poly.pdbx_seq_one_letter_code
_entity_poly.pdbx_strand_id
1 'polypeptide(L)'
;AVTAELNELNDIVHGVKRRLGELDLHFDLCELRGYEYHTGIVFAAYTNEYGRAVAKGGRYDQLGKAFGRARPASGFDTDLKVLAQLSERAFARPRGILAPDSDEPSLTLKVSDLRSQGEKVVTLLGTEDVANVDVSTMYCDRRLIKRDAAWTVE
;
A
#
# COMPACT_ATOMS: atom_id res chain seq x y z
N ALA A 1 12.02 -38.42 6.80
CA ALA A 1 12.05 -37.05 6.31
C ALA A 1 10.64 -36.66 5.85
N VAL A 2 10.13 -37.17 4.74
CA VAL A 2 8.83 -36.77 4.14
C VAL A 2 7.64 -36.83 5.11
N THR A 3 7.59 -37.82 5.99
CA THR A 3 6.49 -37.94 6.97
C THR A 3 6.51 -36.81 8.01
N ALA A 4 7.68 -36.30 8.39
CA ALA A 4 7.80 -35.22 9.34
C ALA A 4 7.30 -33.89 8.74
N GLU A 5 7.67 -33.61 7.48
CA GLU A 5 7.21 -32.43 6.76
C GLU A 5 5.70 -32.46 6.52
N LEU A 6 5.13 -33.62 6.21
CA LEU A 6 3.67 -33.78 6.08
C LEU A 6 2.94 -33.53 7.40
N ASN A 7 3.50 -33.99 8.52
CA ASN A 7 2.93 -33.74 9.84
C ASN A 7 3.00 -32.25 10.18
N GLU A 8 4.12 -31.57 9.91
CA GLU A 8 4.25 -30.11 10.10
C GLU A 8 3.24 -29.34 9.26
N LEU A 9 3.06 -29.73 7.99
CA LEU A 9 2.04 -29.13 7.13
C LEU A 9 0.64 -29.30 7.71
N ASN A 10 0.31 -30.50 8.19
CA ASN A 10 -1.00 -30.77 8.79
C ASN A 10 -1.24 -29.94 10.07
N ASP A 11 -0.23 -29.81 10.92
CA ASP A 11 -0.29 -28.97 12.13
C ASP A 11 -0.54 -27.50 11.81
N ILE A 12 0.11 -26.98 10.75
CA ILE A 12 -0.10 -25.62 10.25
C ILE A 12 -1.54 -25.46 9.75
N VAL A 13 -2.04 -26.39 8.95
CA VAL A 13 -3.43 -26.37 8.44
C VAL A 13 -4.43 -26.33 9.58
N HIS A 14 -4.26 -27.16 10.59
CA HIS A 14 -5.12 -27.14 11.78
C HIS A 14 -5.01 -25.79 12.52
N GLY A 15 -3.81 -25.22 12.61
CA GLY A 15 -3.57 -23.92 13.21
C GLY A 15 -4.27 -22.78 12.46
N VAL A 16 -4.21 -22.79 11.13
CA VAL A 16 -4.86 -21.81 10.25
C VAL A 16 -6.38 -21.91 10.39
N LYS A 17 -6.96 -23.10 10.25
CA LYS A 17 -8.41 -23.31 10.38
C LYS A 17 -8.96 -22.86 11.73
N ARG A 18 -8.25 -23.12 12.82
CA ARG A 18 -8.67 -22.67 14.16
C ARG A 18 -8.69 -21.12 14.29
N ARG A 19 -7.80 -20.42 13.60
CA ARG A 19 -7.64 -18.95 13.75
C ARG A 19 -8.48 -18.16 12.76
N LEU A 20 -8.62 -18.66 11.56
CA LEU A 20 -9.22 -17.94 10.43
C LEU A 20 -10.54 -18.55 9.95
N GLY A 21 -10.95 -19.70 10.53
CA GLY A 21 -12.17 -20.41 10.12
C GLY A 21 -12.00 -21.16 8.81
N GLU A 22 -13.07 -21.24 8.04
CA GLU A 22 -13.06 -21.92 6.73
C GLU A 22 -12.31 -21.07 5.71
N LEU A 23 -11.19 -21.60 5.24
CA LEU A 23 -10.40 -21.09 4.12
C LEU A 23 -10.26 -22.17 3.08
N ASP A 24 -10.34 -21.79 1.82
CA ASP A 24 -9.98 -22.67 0.71
C ASP A 24 -8.45 -22.82 0.69
N LEU A 25 -7.98 -24.04 1.01
CA LEU A 25 -6.57 -24.38 1.10
C LEU A 25 -6.20 -25.35 0.00
N HIS A 26 -5.30 -24.93 -0.86
CA HIS A 26 -4.71 -25.76 -1.90
C HIS A 26 -3.29 -26.18 -1.50
N PHE A 27 -2.93 -27.44 -1.76
CA PHE A 27 -1.62 -28.00 -1.42
C PHE A 27 -0.90 -28.42 -2.70
N ASP A 28 0.32 -27.94 -2.85
CA ASP A 28 1.22 -28.33 -3.91
C ASP A 28 2.56 -28.78 -3.31
N LEU A 29 2.87 -30.07 -3.45
CA LEU A 29 4.11 -30.65 -2.95
C LEU A 29 5.27 -30.50 -3.94
N CYS A 30 5.01 -29.99 -5.15
CA CYS A 30 5.99 -29.81 -6.21
C CYS A 30 6.44 -28.37 -6.38
N GLU A 31 5.92 -27.43 -5.59
CA GLU A 31 6.28 -26.02 -5.66
C GLU A 31 7.69 -25.79 -5.09
N LEU A 32 8.63 -25.41 -5.94
CA LEU A 32 10.05 -25.22 -5.61
C LEU A 32 10.47 -23.73 -5.70
N ARG A 33 9.57 -22.80 -5.46
CA ARG A 33 9.92 -21.36 -5.48
C ARG A 33 10.96 -21.03 -4.42
N GLY A 34 12.02 -20.35 -4.83
CA GLY A 34 13.09 -19.96 -3.92
C GLY A 34 13.94 -21.14 -3.44
N TYR A 35 14.23 -22.10 -4.33
CA TYR A 35 15.18 -23.17 -4.07
C TYR A 35 16.45 -22.63 -3.42
N GLU A 36 16.93 -23.27 -2.36
CA GLU A 36 18.03 -22.84 -1.47
C GLU A 36 17.70 -21.66 -0.51
N TYR A 37 16.67 -20.85 -0.75
CA TYR A 37 16.28 -19.77 0.16
C TYR A 37 15.34 -20.27 1.26
N HIS A 38 14.31 -21.03 0.87
CA HIS A 38 13.36 -21.61 1.81
C HIS A 38 13.86 -22.94 2.35
N THR A 39 13.73 -23.15 3.66
CA THR A 39 14.15 -24.36 4.37
C THR A 39 12.98 -25.17 4.93
N GLY A 40 11.77 -24.80 4.61
CA GLY A 40 10.53 -25.44 5.06
C GLY A 40 9.35 -25.00 4.22
N ILE A 41 8.19 -24.96 4.83
CA ILE A 41 6.94 -24.67 4.15
C ILE A 41 6.97 -23.27 3.54
N VAL A 42 6.46 -23.16 2.31
CA VAL A 42 6.17 -21.93 1.60
C VAL A 42 4.65 -21.75 1.50
N PHE A 43 4.19 -20.51 1.41
CA PHE A 43 2.77 -20.22 1.21
C PHE A 43 2.58 -19.04 0.27
N ALA A 44 1.41 -18.99 -0.35
CA ALA A 44 0.94 -17.86 -1.11
C ALA A 44 -0.55 -17.66 -0.85
N ALA A 45 -0.98 -16.42 -0.69
CA ALA A 45 -2.39 -16.06 -0.56
C ALA A 45 -2.88 -15.46 -1.87
N TYR A 46 -4.06 -15.86 -2.29
CA TYR A 46 -4.72 -15.40 -3.51
C TYR A 46 -6.10 -14.87 -3.19
N THR A 47 -6.61 -14.00 -4.05
CA THR A 47 -8.01 -13.55 -4.05
C THR A 47 -8.61 -13.76 -5.44
N ASN A 48 -9.93 -13.88 -5.53
CA ASN A 48 -10.62 -14.04 -6.80
C ASN A 48 -10.51 -12.82 -7.73
N GLU A 49 -10.19 -11.67 -7.16
CA GLU A 49 -10.15 -10.37 -7.85
C GLU A 49 -8.77 -10.03 -8.40
N TYR A 50 -7.75 -10.78 -8.00
CA TYR A 50 -6.36 -10.49 -8.38
C TYR A 50 -5.64 -11.74 -8.87
N GLY A 51 -5.26 -11.76 -10.14
CA GLY A 51 -4.68 -12.93 -10.82
C GLY A 51 -3.28 -13.34 -10.37
N ARG A 52 -2.76 -12.79 -9.27
CA ARG A 52 -1.45 -13.10 -8.69
C ARG A 52 -1.58 -13.29 -7.18
N ALA A 53 -0.52 -13.81 -6.54
CA ALA A 53 -0.47 -13.84 -5.09
C ALA A 53 -0.47 -12.41 -4.51
N VAL A 54 -1.36 -12.15 -3.56
CA VAL A 54 -1.42 -10.89 -2.80
C VAL A 54 -0.43 -10.87 -1.65
N ALA A 55 -0.03 -12.04 -1.17
CA ALA A 55 1.07 -12.25 -0.23
C ALA A 55 1.73 -13.58 -0.51
N LYS A 56 3.02 -13.69 -0.26
CA LYS A 56 3.79 -14.93 -0.36
C LYS A 56 4.90 -14.94 0.67
N GLY A 57 5.26 -16.12 1.15
CA GLY A 57 6.28 -16.25 2.16
C GLY A 57 6.64 -17.68 2.45
N GLY A 58 7.41 -17.88 3.51
CA GLY A 58 7.84 -19.20 3.93
C GLY A 58 8.82 -19.18 5.10
N ARG A 59 9.38 -20.33 5.39
CA ARG A 59 10.42 -20.54 6.39
C ARG A 59 11.81 -20.49 5.75
N TYR A 60 12.73 -19.75 6.36
CA TYR A 60 14.11 -19.55 5.88
C TYR A 60 15.10 -19.48 7.05
N ASP A 61 15.61 -20.60 7.50
CA ASP A 61 16.46 -20.69 8.70
C ASP A 61 17.93 -20.32 8.44
N GLN A 62 18.37 -20.32 7.19
CA GLN A 62 19.77 -20.15 6.83
C GLN A 62 20.16 -18.70 6.48
N LEU A 63 19.20 -17.83 6.26
CA LEU A 63 19.45 -16.44 5.83
C LEU A 63 20.39 -15.69 6.79
N GLY A 64 20.22 -15.90 8.09
CA GLY A 64 21.06 -15.29 9.12
C GLY A 64 22.54 -15.66 9.06
N LYS A 65 22.94 -16.74 8.36
CA LYS A 65 24.34 -17.12 8.20
C LYS A 65 25.16 -16.03 7.52
N ALA A 66 24.58 -15.36 6.50
CA ALA A 66 25.22 -14.26 5.80
C ALA A 66 25.54 -13.07 6.73
N PHE A 67 24.83 -12.99 7.87
CA PHE A 67 24.99 -11.96 8.89
C PHE A 67 25.63 -12.51 10.18
N GLY A 68 26.32 -13.65 10.10
CA GLY A 68 27.10 -14.23 11.17
C GLY A 68 26.40 -15.30 12.00
N ARG A 69 25.06 -15.39 12.03
CA ARG A 69 24.35 -16.40 12.83
C ARG A 69 23.04 -16.86 12.18
N ALA A 70 22.95 -18.15 11.88
CA ALA A 70 21.70 -18.77 11.47
C ALA A 70 20.67 -18.77 12.63
N ARG A 71 19.44 -18.38 12.32
CA ARG A 71 18.27 -18.45 13.23
C ARG A 71 17.06 -18.93 12.45
N PRO A 72 16.22 -19.79 13.04
CA PRO A 72 14.92 -20.09 12.48
C PRO A 72 14.13 -18.79 12.26
N ALA A 73 13.64 -18.60 11.04
CA ALA A 73 12.87 -17.42 10.67
C ALA A 73 11.76 -17.79 9.69
N SER A 74 10.65 -17.09 9.79
CA SER A 74 9.57 -17.10 8.83
C SER A 74 9.15 -15.67 8.53
N GLY A 75 8.76 -15.41 7.30
CA GLY A 75 8.31 -14.09 6.89
C GLY A 75 7.50 -14.16 5.61
N PHE A 76 7.01 -13.01 5.21
CA PHE A 76 6.27 -12.86 3.97
C PHE A 76 6.46 -11.47 3.38
N ASP A 77 6.20 -11.34 2.10
CA ASP A 77 6.06 -10.07 1.39
C ASP A 77 4.64 -9.88 0.89
N THR A 78 4.23 -8.63 0.75
CA THR A 78 2.95 -8.23 0.19
C THR A 78 3.06 -6.85 -0.45
N ASP A 79 2.23 -6.59 -1.46
CA ASP A 79 2.12 -5.26 -2.08
C ASP A 79 1.00 -4.45 -1.41
N LEU A 80 1.38 -3.41 -0.68
CA LEU A 80 0.42 -2.55 0.01
C LEU A 80 -0.53 -1.81 -0.94
N LYS A 81 -0.13 -1.53 -2.18
CA LYS A 81 -1.02 -0.90 -3.16
C LYS A 81 -2.11 -1.86 -3.59
N VAL A 82 -1.73 -3.13 -3.81
CA VAL A 82 -2.69 -4.18 -4.15
C VAL A 82 -3.66 -4.40 -2.99
N LEU A 83 -3.16 -4.51 -1.75
CA LEU A 83 -4.02 -4.65 -0.58
C LEU A 83 -4.97 -3.46 -0.39
N ALA A 84 -4.49 -2.24 -0.63
CA ALA A 84 -5.32 -1.04 -0.56
C ALA A 84 -6.41 -1.01 -1.64
N GLN A 85 -6.12 -1.52 -2.84
CA GLN A 85 -7.09 -1.63 -3.94
C GLN A 85 -8.17 -2.69 -3.67
N LEU A 86 -7.77 -3.81 -3.06
CA LEU A 86 -8.67 -4.91 -2.70
C LEU A 86 -9.45 -4.65 -1.40
N SER A 87 -9.08 -3.61 -0.66
CA SER A 87 -9.74 -3.28 0.59
C SER A 87 -11.10 -2.63 0.36
N GLU A 88 -12.15 -3.20 0.93
CA GLU A 88 -13.48 -2.60 0.96
C GLU A 88 -13.59 -1.37 1.88
N ARG A 89 -12.50 -1.04 2.60
CA ARG A 89 -12.47 0.13 3.47
C ARG A 89 -12.52 1.41 2.64
N ALA A 90 -13.54 2.22 2.86
CA ALA A 90 -13.55 3.59 2.38
C ALA A 90 -12.53 4.42 3.17
N PHE A 91 -11.45 4.79 2.54
CA PHE A 91 -10.52 5.77 3.10
C PHE A 91 -11.00 7.17 2.73
N ALA A 92 -11.24 8.00 3.74
CA ALA A 92 -11.46 9.42 3.49
C ALA A 92 -10.20 9.97 2.81
N ARG A 93 -10.34 10.40 1.57
CA ARG A 93 -9.27 11.12 0.87
C ARG A 93 -9.39 12.59 1.27
N PRO A 94 -8.43 13.17 2.00
CA PRO A 94 -8.46 14.59 2.28
C PRO A 94 -8.48 15.35 0.96
N ARG A 95 -9.51 16.15 0.78
CA ARG A 95 -9.64 17.02 -0.38
C ARG A 95 -8.65 18.17 -0.24
N GLY A 96 -8.24 18.72 -1.35
CA GLY A 96 -7.22 19.76 -1.39
C GLY A 96 -7.77 21.15 -1.74
N ILE A 97 -6.87 22.09 -1.74
CA ILE A 97 -7.07 23.46 -2.23
C ILE A 97 -6.42 23.55 -3.61
N LEU A 98 -7.17 23.92 -4.65
CA LEU A 98 -6.64 24.18 -5.97
C LEU A 98 -6.06 25.59 -6.03
N ALA A 99 -4.80 25.72 -6.35
CA ALA A 99 -4.09 26.99 -6.49
C ALA A 99 -3.72 27.24 -7.96
N PRO A 100 -3.71 28.48 -8.43
CA PRO A 100 -3.24 28.81 -9.78
C PRO A 100 -1.72 28.59 -9.91
N ASP A 101 -1.25 28.40 -11.15
CA ASP A 101 0.17 28.41 -11.49
C ASP A 101 0.60 29.87 -11.74
N SER A 102 1.40 30.42 -10.84
CA SER A 102 1.90 31.79 -10.94
C SER A 102 3.19 31.97 -10.14
N ASP A 103 4.11 32.72 -10.71
CA ASP A 103 5.39 33.07 -10.06
C ASP A 103 5.25 34.24 -9.04
N GLU A 104 4.03 34.65 -8.71
CA GLU A 104 3.80 35.71 -7.76
C GLU A 104 4.29 35.34 -6.35
N PRO A 105 5.22 36.11 -5.75
CA PRO A 105 5.79 35.77 -4.43
C PRO A 105 4.73 35.65 -3.32
N SER A 106 3.67 36.43 -3.38
CA SER A 106 2.58 36.37 -2.40
C SER A 106 1.79 35.07 -2.45
N LEU A 107 1.62 34.51 -3.66
CA LEU A 107 1.02 33.17 -3.84
C LEU A 107 1.91 32.08 -3.26
N THR A 108 3.21 32.13 -3.60
CA THR A 108 4.19 31.14 -3.11
C THR A 108 4.23 31.13 -1.57
N LEU A 109 4.24 32.27 -0.94
CA LEU A 109 4.19 32.38 0.52
C LEU A 109 2.88 31.80 1.10
N LYS A 110 1.74 32.14 0.48
CA LYS A 110 0.44 31.61 0.94
C LYS A 110 0.33 30.10 0.80
N VAL A 111 0.80 29.54 -0.32
CA VAL A 111 0.83 28.10 -0.54
C VAL A 111 1.75 27.39 0.47
N SER A 112 2.92 27.98 0.75
CA SER A 112 3.86 27.45 1.75
C SER A 112 3.24 27.46 3.16
N ASP A 113 2.56 28.54 3.52
CA ASP A 113 1.86 28.67 4.81
C ASP A 113 0.77 27.59 4.96
N LEU A 114 -0.10 27.43 3.95
CA LEU A 114 -1.16 26.42 3.96
C LEU A 114 -0.58 25.00 4.09
N ARG A 115 0.49 24.68 3.37
CA ARG A 115 1.17 23.40 3.47
C ARG A 115 1.79 23.17 4.84
N SER A 116 2.34 24.19 5.47
CA SER A 116 2.90 24.10 6.82
C SER A 116 1.83 23.82 7.88
N GLN A 117 0.59 24.22 7.62
CA GLN A 117 -0.59 23.93 8.43
C GLN A 117 -1.19 22.53 8.16
N GLY A 118 -0.58 21.75 7.26
CA GLY A 118 -1.02 20.39 6.90
C GLY A 118 -2.07 20.34 5.80
N GLU A 119 -2.36 21.48 5.15
CA GLU A 119 -3.30 21.51 4.02
C GLU A 119 -2.66 20.93 2.75
N LYS A 120 -3.46 20.17 1.99
CA LYS A 120 -3.07 19.71 0.67
C LYS A 120 -3.33 20.82 -0.34
N VAL A 121 -2.29 21.36 -0.96
CA VAL A 121 -2.43 22.35 -2.02
C VAL A 121 -1.91 21.78 -3.33
N VAL A 122 -2.79 21.75 -4.34
CA VAL A 122 -2.53 21.28 -5.71
C VAL A 122 -2.43 22.48 -6.63
N THR A 123 -1.36 22.58 -7.39
CA THR A 123 -1.19 23.65 -8.39
C THR A 123 -1.82 23.21 -9.71
N LEU A 124 -2.70 24.02 -10.27
CA LEU A 124 -3.26 23.86 -11.60
C LEU A 124 -2.23 24.31 -12.63
N LEU A 125 -1.59 23.34 -13.29
CA LEU A 125 -0.60 23.67 -14.32
C LEU A 125 -1.30 24.09 -15.62
N GLY A 126 -0.79 25.15 -16.24
CA GLY A 126 -1.30 25.65 -17.52
C GLY A 126 -1.94 27.05 -17.42
N THR A 127 -2.67 27.41 -18.45
CA THR A 127 -3.22 28.77 -18.62
C THR A 127 -4.70 28.89 -18.20
N GLU A 128 -5.29 27.82 -17.67
CA GLU A 128 -6.69 27.84 -17.25
C GLU A 128 -6.83 28.61 -15.92
N ASP A 129 -7.92 29.38 -15.84
CA ASP A 129 -8.25 30.06 -14.59
C ASP A 129 -8.86 29.08 -13.59
N VAL A 130 -8.28 29.01 -12.39
CA VAL A 130 -8.75 28.20 -11.27
C VAL A 130 -10.25 28.43 -10.96
N ALA A 131 -10.76 29.64 -11.23
CA ALA A 131 -12.16 29.96 -11.02
C ALA A 131 -13.11 29.15 -11.92
N ASN A 132 -12.65 28.73 -13.09
CA ASN A 132 -13.45 28.04 -14.11
C ASN A 132 -13.28 26.52 -14.12
N VAL A 133 -12.36 25.99 -13.31
CA VAL A 133 -12.10 24.53 -13.26
C VAL A 133 -12.96 23.88 -12.20
N ASP A 134 -13.53 22.73 -12.53
CA ASP A 134 -14.17 21.86 -11.51
C ASP A 134 -13.10 21.28 -10.58
N VAL A 135 -13.01 21.82 -9.36
CA VAL A 135 -12.01 21.43 -8.36
C VAL A 135 -12.08 19.93 -8.03
N SER A 136 -13.24 19.31 -8.19
CA SER A 136 -13.43 17.89 -7.87
C SER A 136 -12.61 16.96 -8.78
N THR A 137 -12.34 17.36 -10.03
CA THR A 137 -11.51 16.61 -10.98
C THR A 137 -10.07 16.50 -10.53
N MET A 138 -9.60 17.45 -9.71
CA MET A 138 -8.25 17.48 -9.13
C MET A 138 -8.22 16.99 -7.68
N TYR A 139 -9.26 16.29 -7.22
CA TYR A 139 -9.42 15.87 -5.83
C TYR A 139 -9.30 17.03 -4.83
N CYS A 140 -9.83 18.21 -5.22
CA CYS A 140 -9.94 19.40 -4.40
C CYS A 140 -11.41 19.70 -4.09
N ASP A 141 -11.68 20.47 -3.05
CA ASP A 141 -13.00 20.99 -2.68
C ASP A 141 -12.99 22.49 -2.40
N ARG A 142 -11.81 23.07 -2.40
CA ARG A 142 -11.56 24.48 -2.19
C ARG A 142 -10.62 25.01 -3.27
N ARG A 143 -10.63 26.31 -3.47
CA ARG A 143 -9.73 26.98 -4.41
C ARG A 143 -9.06 28.19 -3.75
N LEU A 144 -7.87 28.53 -4.21
CA LEU A 144 -7.14 29.70 -3.79
C LEU A 144 -7.30 30.78 -4.86
N ILE A 145 -8.01 31.83 -4.53
CA ILE A 145 -8.29 32.95 -5.43
C ILE A 145 -7.76 34.27 -4.85
N LYS A 146 -7.47 35.23 -5.71
CA LYS A 146 -7.00 36.54 -5.33
C LYS A 146 -8.18 37.51 -5.24
N ARG A 147 -8.42 38.08 -4.04
CA ARG A 147 -9.39 39.14 -3.82
C ARG A 147 -8.71 40.35 -3.12
N ASP A 148 -8.95 41.52 -3.61
CA ASP A 148 -8.41 42.75 -3.00
C ASP A 148 -6.91 42.69 -2.67
N ALA A 149 -6.11 42.13 -3.59
CA ALA A 149 -4.67 41.89 -3.48
C ALA A 149 -4.24 40.81 -2.46
N ALA A 150 -5.17 40.09 -1.82
CA ALA A 150 -4.89 38.98 -0.90
C ALA A 150 -5.34 37.66 -1.47
N TRP A 151 -4.59 36.59 -1.16
CA TRP A 151 -4.97 35.22 -1.50
C TRP A 151 -5.86 34.61 -0.42
N THR A 152 -7.07 34.21 -0.82
CA THR A 152 -8.10 33.63 0.06
C THR A 152 -8.51 32.24 -0.42
N VAL A 153 -8.84 31.36 0.52
CA VAL A 153 -9.37 30.01 0.26
C VAL A 153 -10.89 30.08 0.26
N GLU A 154 -11.50 29.57 -0.80
CA GLU A 154 -12.96 29.46 -0.96
C GLU A 154 -13.38 28.02 -1.27
#